data_fbfae2fccc41a019c241048c3d80527a
#
_entry.id   fbfae2fccc41a019c241048c3d80527a
#
_cell.length_a   1.000
_cell.length_b   1.000
_cell.length_c   1.000
_cell.angle_alpha   90.00
_cell.angle_beta   90.00
_cell.angle_gamma   90.00
#
_symmetry.space_group_name_H-M   'P 1'
#
loop_
_entity.id
_entity.type
_entity.pdbx_description
1 polymer ?
#
loop_
_entity_poly.entity_id
_entity_poly.type
_entity_poly.pdbx_seq_one_letter_code
_entity_poly.pdbx_strand_id
1 'polypeptide(L)'
;GCVTVYNITSSVLIKEDEKKGGNVAANGLAAIQDLGMFSMTNNFDNEVEILKSRTLIKKVVNDMRLYISLEQENTWGFNTPLYRNSPVEVFITPEEADRLVSPVTLRMHYTQAGKLSVEAEYKIDKTGDDISLEQSFESLPAILPTPVGVFSFTGLDSIPELENGEIDLIAQIYTPTATAKAYGEDMSVTPSSKTTTIAEIALKNTVEQRGIDFVNRLVAFYN
;
A
#
# COMPACT_ATOMS: atom_id res chain seq x y z
N GLY A 1 -14.66 19.25 -1.80
CA GLY A 1 -13.38 19.58 -1.18
C GLY A 1 -12.24 19.05 -2.02
N CYS A 2 -11.22 19.86 -2.24
CA CYS A 2 -10.04 19.45 -3.01
C CYS A 2 -9.21 18.50 -2.14
N VAL A 3 -8.98 17.27 -2.62
CA VAL A 3 -8.07 16.34 -1.96
C VAL A 3 -6.63 16.70 -2.36
N THR A 4 -5.77 16.94 -1.37
CA THR A 4 -4.36 17.21 -1.63
C THR A 4 -3.66 15.92 -2.06
N VAL A 5 -2.93 15.99 -3.17
CA VAL A 5 -2.11 14.88 -3.69
C VAL A 5 -0.65 15.30 -3.62
N TYR A 6 0.17 14.44 -3.01
CA TYR A 6 1.62 14.64 -2.87
C TYR A 6 2.36 13.86 -3.94
N ASN A 7 3.41 14.47 -4.51
CA ASN A 7 4.34 13.79 -5.39
C ASN A 7 5.57 13.37 -4.59
N ILE A 8 5.80 12.07 -4.50
CA ILE A 8 6.97 11.49 -3.83
C ILE A 8 7.94 11.03 -4.91
N THR A 9 9.18 11.44 -4.81
CA THR A 9 10.24 11.02 -5.74
C THR A 9 11.38 10.38 -4.97
N SER A 10 11.97 9.34 -5.56
CA SER A 10 13.13 8.64 -5.01
C SER A 10 13.99 8.12 -6.14
N SER A 11 15.29 8.04 -5.91
CA SER A 11 16.24 7.45 -6.86
C SER A 11 16.68 6.08 -6.37
N VAL A 12 16.77 5.12 -7.27
CA VAL A 12 17.24 3.77 -7.00
C VAL A 12 18.33 3.37 -7.98
N LEU A 13 19.37 2.75 -7.46
CA LEU A 13 20.41 2.14 -8.27
C LEU A 13 19.89 0.81 -8.83
N ILE A 14 19.86 0.73 -10.16
CA ILE A 14 19.43 -0.50 -10.85
C ILE A 14 20.55 -1.53 -10.77
N LYS A 15 20.15 -2.78 -10.51
CA LYS A 15 21.08 -3.91 -10.47
C LYS A 15 21.69 -4.14 -11.85
N GLU A 16 23.01 -4.21 -11.92
CA GLU A 16 23.73 -4.68 -13.10
C GLU A 16 23.93 -6.18 -12.99
N ASP A 17 23.54 -6.93 -14.04
CA ASP A 17 23.98 -8.30 -14.17
C ASP A 17 25.50 -8.31 -14.39
N GLU A 18 26.25 -8.78 -13.41
CA GLU A 18 27.65 -9.14 -13.59
C GLU A 18 27.71 -10.34 -14.55
N LYS A 19 27.68 -10.05 -15.86
CA LYS A 19 28.16 -11.04 -16.81
C LYS A 19 29.65 -11.17 -16.57
N LYS A 20 30.05 -12.27 -15.93
CA LYS A 20 31.46 -12.75 -15.92
C LYS A 20 32.00 -12.64 -17.34
N GLY A 21 32.91 -11.70 -17.56
CA GLY A 21 33.58 -11.51 -18.82
C GLY A 21 34.32 -12.77 -19.22
N GLY A 22 33.83 -13.45 -20.23
CA GLY A 22 34.66 -14.37 -20.99
C GLY A 22 35.66 -13.56 -21.80
N ASN A 23 36.93 -13.95 -21.78
CA ASN A 23 38.01 -13.37 -22.58
C ASN A 23 37.55 -13.22 -24.05
N VAL A 24 37.36 -12.00 -24.52
CA VAL A 24 37.19 -11.71 -25.91
C VAL A 24 38.43 -10.97 -26.42
N ALA A 25 39.10 -11.58 -27.37
CA ALA A 25 40.31 -11.03 -28.01
C ALA A 25 40.07 -9.69 -28.69
N ALA A 26 41.07 -8.84 -28.71
CA ALA A 26 41.11 -7.40 -28.93
C ALA A 26 40.77 -6.89 -30.34
N ASN A 27 39.97 -7.54 -31.18
CA ASN A 27 39.70 -7.12 -32.54
C ASN A 27 38.26 -6.69 -32.87
N GLY A 28 37.52 -6.24 -31.85
CA GLY A 28 36.13 -5.85 -32.05
C GLY A 28 35.63 -4.71 -31.15
N LEU A 29 36.50 -3.78 -30.76
CA LEU A 29 36.14 -2.74 -29.78
C LEU A 29 34.95 -1.86 -30.16
N ALA A 30 34.70 -1.61 -31.45
CA ALA A 30 33.54 -0.79 -31.91
C ALA A 30 32.24 -1.58 -31.92
N ALA A 31 32.26 -2.87 -32.26
CA ALA A 31 31.09 -3.74 -32.22
C ALA A 31 30.69 -4.13 -30.79
N ILE A 32 31.67 -4.19 -29.87
CA ILE A 32 31.46 -4.50 -28.45
C ILE A 32 30.84 -3.30 -27.71
N GLN A 33 31.18 -2.07 -28.07
CA GLN A 33 30.53 -0.88 -27.50
C GLN A 33 29.05 -0.79 -27.84
N ASP A 34 28.65 -1.07 -29.10
CA ASP A 34 27.25 -1.11 -29.50
C ASP A 34 26.47 -2.28 -28.81
N LEU A 35 27.05 -3.46 -28.77
CA LEU A 35 26.46 -4.63 -28.08
C LEU A 35 26.38 -4.42 -26.55
N GLY A 36 27.39 -3.75 -25.97
CA GLY A 36 27.42 -3.41 -24.55
C GLY A 36 26.34 -2.40 -24.19
N MET A 37 26.11 -1.39 -25.02
CA MET A 37 25.03 -0.40 -24.81
C MET A 37 23.66 -1.04 -24.97
N PHE A 38 23.45 -1.93 -25.95
CA PHE A 38 22.19 -2.64 -26.11
C PHE A 38 21.92 -3.59 -24.93
N SER A 39 22.92 -4.29 -24.40
CA SER A 39 22.73 -5.17 -23.26
C SER A 39 22.48 -4.38 -21.95
N MET A 40 23.12 -3.23 -21.75
CA MET A 40 22.87 -2.35 -20.61
C MET A 40 21.47 -1.74 -20.67
N THR A 41 21.01 -1.28 -21.84
CA THR A 41 19.65 -0.74 -22.02
C THR A 41 18.60 -1.81 -21.78
N ASN A 42 18.76 -3.01 -22.35
CA ASN A 42 17.83 -4.11 -22.12
C ASN A 42 17.78 -4.55 -20.65
N ASN A 43 18.92 -4.57 -19.96
CA ASN A 43 18.95 -4.91 -18.54
C ASN A 43 18.28 -3.83 -17.69
N PHE A 44 18.51 -2.57 -18.00
CA PHE A 44 17.83 -1.45 -17.31
C PHE A 44 16.32 -1.54 -17.49
N ASP A 45 15.83 -1.75 -18.72
CA ASP A 45 14.41 -1.88 -19.01
C ASP A 45 13.77 -3.07 -18.28
N ASN A 46 14.47 -4.20 -18.25
CA ASN A 46 14.01 -5.38 -17.49
C ASN A 46 13.90 -5.11 -16.00
N GLU A 47 14.87 -4.42 -15.41
CA GLU A 47 14.85 -4.07 -13.99
C GLU A 47 13.75 -3.04 -13.66
N VAL A 48 13.49 -2.09 -14.57
CA VAL A 48 12.35 -1.18 -14.47
C VAL A 48 11.03 -1.94 -14.47
N GLU A 49 10.88 -2.95 -15.35
CA GLU A 49 9.69 -3.82 -15.36
C GLU A 49 9.52 -4.58 -14.05
N ILE A 50 10.60 -5.03 -13.41
CA ILE A 50 10.56 -5.66 -12.09
C ILE A 50 10.06 -4.68 -11.02
N LEU A 51 10.59 -3.46 -10.99
CA LEU A 51 10.17 -2.40 -10.06
C LEU A 51 8.68 -2.05 -10.22
N LYS A 52 8.18 -2.09 -11.43
CA LYS A 52 6.77 -1.79 -11.77
C LYS A 52 5.88 -3.02 -11.70
N SER A 53 6.42 -4.21 -11.43
CA SER A 53 5.65 -5.44 -11.46
C SER A 53 4.56 -5.45 -10.38
N ARG A 54 3.40 -5.95 -10.75
CA ARG A 54 2.29 -6.13 -9.81
C ARG A 54 2.66 -7.06 -8.66
N THR A 55 3.50 -8.05 -8.90
CA THR A 55 3.97 -8.99 -7.89
C THR A 55 4.77 -8.28 -6.80
N LEU A 56 5.74 -7.43 -7.18
CA LEU A 56 6.53 -6.65 -6.23
C LEU A 56 5.67 -5.63 -5.48
N ILE A 57 4.85 -4.88 -6.20
CA ILE A 57 3.95 -3.88 -5.61
C ILE A 57 2.97 -4.55 -4.64
N LYS A 58 2.38 -5.70 -5.01
CA LYS A 58 1.46 -6.45 -4.14
C LYS A 58 2.16 -6.94 -2.88
N LYS A 59 3.42 -7.35 -2.97
CA LYS A 59 4.21 -7.74 -1.80
C LYS A 59 4.34 -6.58 -0.80
N VAL A 60 4.58 -5.37 -1.28
CA VAL A 60 4.64 -4.17 -0.44
C VAL A 60 3.26 -3.83 0.13
N VAL A 61 2.22 -3.89 -0.70
CA VAL A 61 0.83 -3.66 -0.28
C VAL A 61 0.43 -4.61 0.85
N ASN A 62 0.78 -5.88 0.75
CA ASN A 62 0.49 -6.88 1.78
C ASN A 62 1.28 -6.60 3.07
N ASP A 63 2.56 -6.31 2.94
CA ASP A 63 3.44 -6.05 4.08
C ASP A 63 3.05 -4.80 4.87
N MET A 64 2.71 -3.73 4.18
CA MET A 64 2.28 -2.46 4.77
C MET A 64 0.77 -2.40 5.04
N ARG A 65 0.00 -3.41 4.66
CA ARG A 65 -1.46 -3.46 4.81
C ARG A 65 -2.18 -2.29 4.13
N LEU A 66 -1.71 -1.88 2.94
CA LEU A 66 -2.25 -0.73 2.21
C LEU A 66 -3.64 -0.98 1.62
N TYR A 67 -4.10 -2.22 1.64
CA TYR A 67 -5.47 -2.59 1.27
C TYR A 67 -6.52 -2.19 2.32
N ILE A 68 -6.08 -1.69 3.48
CA ILE A 68 -6.94 -1.13 4.54
C ILE A 68 -6.73 0.37 4.57
N SER A 69 -7.77 1.13 4.23
CA SER A 69 -7.81 2.58 4.32
C SER A 69 -8.53 2.98 5.61
N LEU A 70 -7.96 3.89 6.38
CA LEU A 70 -8.55 4.35 7.63
C LEU A 70 -8.66 5.87 7.62
N GLU A 71 -9.83 6.37 7.99
CA GLU A 71 -10.12 7.79 8.06
C GLU A 71 -10.84 8.14 9.36
N GLN A 72 -10.62 9.34 9.86
CA GLN A 72 -11.43 9.92 10.92
C GLN A 72 -12.61 10.65 10.29
N GLU A 73 -13.82 10.36 10.74
CA GLU A 73 -15.01 11.11 10.38
C GLU A 73 -15.09 12.38 11.22
N ASN A 74 -15.21 13.53 10.56
CA ASN A 74 -15.39 14.84 11.20
C ASN A 74 -16.85 15.27 11.18
N THR A 75 -17.25 16.08 12.15
CA THR A 75 -18.62 16.60 12.33
C THR A 75 -19.17 17.34 11.09
N TRP A 76 -18.28 17.83 10.23
CA TRP A 76 -18.60 18.60 9.04
C TRP A 76 -18.68 17.77 7.75
N GLY A 77 -18.61 16.44 7.85
CA GLY A 77 -18.67 15.55 6.69
C GLY A 77 -17.36 15.46 5.89
N PHE A 78 -16.27 16.00 6.42
CA PHE A 78 -14.94 15.83 5.85
C PHE A 78 -14.19 14.75 6.61
N ASN A 79 -13.68 13.75 5.88
CA ASN A 79 -12.90 12.69 6.46
C ASN A 79 -11.41 13.04 6.38
N THR A 80 -10.69 12.78 7.47
CA THR A 80 -9.25 12.97 7.53
C THR A 80 -8.55 11.62 7.44
N PRO A 81 -7.70 11.38 6.42
CA PRO A 81 -6.94 10.16 6.34
C PRO A 81 -6.03 9.98 7.55
N LEU A 82 -6.00 8.76 8.09
CA LEU A 82 -5.12 8.37 9.19
C LEU A 82 -4.08 7.37 8.68
N TYR A 83 -2.85 7.59 9.09
CA TYR A 83 -1.72 6.73 8.79
C TYR A 83 -0.78 6.69 9.99
N ARG A 84 -0.70 5.53 10.67
CA ARG A 84 0.10 5.28 11.89
C ARG A 84 -0.23 6.14 13.13
N ASN A 85 -1.27 6.95 13.06
CA ASN A 85 -1.68 7.83 14.14
C ASN A 85 -3.11 7.56 14.63
N SER A 86 -3.66 6.39 14.32
CA SER A 86 -5.00 6.01 14.76
C SER A 86 -4.97 5.35 16.14
N PRO A 87 -5.93 5.68 17.02
CA PRO A 87 -6.09 5.00 18.32
C PRO A 87 -6.58 3.55 18.17
N VAL A 88 -7.15 3.19 17.03
CA VAL A 88 -7.59 1.83 16.70
C VAL A 88 -7.00 1.43 15.36
N GLU A 89 -6.35 0.27 15.31
CA GLU A 89 -5.90 -0.35 14.08
C GLU A 89 -6.77 -1.53 13.72
N VAL A 90 -7.03 -1.70 12.43
CA VAL A 90 -7.83 -2.78 11.85
C VAL A 90 -6.92 -3.71 11.08
N PHE A 91 -7.14 -5.00 11.23
CA PHE A 91 -6.42 -6.03 10.48
C PHE A 91 -7.35 -7.12 9.97
N ILE A 92 -7.09 -7.56 8.77
CA ILE A 92 -7.58 -8.77 8.12
C ILE A 92 -6.42 -9.32 7.31
N THR A 93 -6.28 -10.64 7.20
CA THR A 93 -5.19 -11.23 6.42
C THR A 93 -5.31 -10.83 4.95
N PRO A 94 -4.18 -10.64 4.24
CA PRO A 94 -4.23 -10.34 2.81
C PRO A 94 -4.91 -11.44 1.98
N GLU A 95 -4.80 -12.69 2.39
CA GLU A 95 -5.46 -13.83 1.74
C GLU A 95 -6.99 -13.73 1.84
N GLU A 96 -7.52 -13.41 3.02
CA GLU A 96 -8.96 -13.19 3.19
C GLU A 96 -9.43 -11.94 2.45
N ALA A 97 -8.68 -10.85 2.55
CA ALA A 97 -9.00 -9.60 1.86
C ALA A 97 -9.04 -9.78 0.33
N ASP A 98 -8.15 -10.59 -0.22
CA ASP A 98 -8.08 -10.81 -1.67
C ASP A 98 -9.24 -11.66 -2.21
N ARG A 99 -9.99 -12.32 -1.33
CA ARG A 99 -11.24 -13.05 -1.68
C ARG A 99 -12.49 -12.20 -1.61
N LEU A 100 -12.42 -10.95 -1.17
CA LEU A 100 -13.58 -10.06 -1.11
C LEU A 100 -14.15 -9.81 -2.51
N VAL A 101 -15.48 -9.92 -2.62
CA VAL A 101 -16.19 -9.64 -3.88
C VAL A 101 -16.53 -8.17 -4.04
N SER A 102 -16.49 -7.42 -2.95
CA SER A 102 -16.76 -5.99 -2.86
C SER A 102 -16.00 -5.41 -1.67
N PRO A 103 -15.63 -4.13 -1.68
CA PRO A 103 -15.02 -3.49 -0.51
C PRO A 103 -15.91 -3.63 0.73
N VAL A 104 -15.27 -3.87 1.88
CA VAL A 104 -15.94 -3.89 3.18
C VAL A 104 -15.78 -2.53 3.84
N THR A 105 -16.85 -2.00 4.38
CA THR A 105 -16.84 -0.76 5.17
C THR A 105 -17.03 -1.10 6.63
N LEU A 106 -16.12 -0.63 7.47
CA LEU A 106 -16.22 -0.72 8.93
C LEU A 106 -16.38 0.70 9.50
N ARG A 107 -17.55 0.99 10.06
CA ARG A 107 -17.79 2.22 10.81
C ARG A 107 -17.56 1.93 12.28
N MET A 108 -16.70 2.71 12.90
CA MET A 108 -16.25 2.46 14.27
C MET A 108 -16.47 3.69 15.13
N HIS A 109 -16.93 3.45 16.34
CA HIS A 109 -17.01 4.46 17.39
C HIS A 109 -16.18 3.98 18.59
N TYR A 110 -15.17 4.75 18.96
CA TYR A 110 -14.25 4.41 20.04
C TYR A 110 -14.30 5.47 21.15
N THR A 111 -14.38 5.03 22.39
CA THR A 111 -14.50 5.90 23.55
C THR A 111 -13.21 5.95 24.37
N GLN A 112 -13.08 7.01 25.16
CA GLN A 112 -11.95 7.18 26.09
C GLN A 112 -11.87 6.04 27.12
N ALA A 113 -13.00 5.40 27.42
CA ALA A 113 -13.06 4.23 28.30
C ALA A 113 -12.57 2.93 27.63
N GLY A 114 -12.27 2.96 26.32
CA GLY A 114 -11.76 1.81 25.59
C GLY A 114 -12.83 0.94 24.94
N LYS A 115 -14.09 1.37 24.93
CA LYS A 115 -15.20 0.66 24.28
C LYS A 115 -15.19 0.94 22.78
N LEU A 116 -15.25 -0.11 21.96
CA LEU A 116 -15.35 -0.05 20.50
C LEU A 116 -16.68 -0.60 20.04
N SER A 117 -17.42 0.20 19.26
CA SER A 117 -18.61 -0.24 18.52
C SER A 117 -18.28 -0.27 17.03
N VAL A 118 -18.61 -1.37 16.36
CA VAL A 118 -18.33 -1.60 14.95
C VAL A 118 -19.60 -1.93 14.22
N GLU A 119 -19.84 -1.24 13.10
CA GLU A 119 -20.82 -1.60 12.09
C GLU A 119 -20.06 -2.03 10.83
N ALA A 120 -20.15 -3.32 10.48
CA ALA A 120 -19.54 -3.87 9.28
C ALA A 120 -20.58 -3.98 8.17
N GLU A 121 -20.27 -3.41 7.00
CA GLU A 121 -21.10 -3.52 5.81
C GLU A 121 -20.31 -4.26 4.72
N TYR A 122 -20.88 -5.33 4.21
CA TYR A 122 -20.21 -6.22 3.26
C TYR A 122 -21.21 -6.89 2.31
N LYS A 123 -20.70 -7.51 1.24
CA LYS A 123 -21.47 -8.37 0.32
C LYS A 123 -20.88 -9.77 0.33
N ILE A 124 -21.75 -10.77 0.26
CA ILE A 124 -21.36 -12.16 0.06
C ILE A 124 -21.23 -12.46 -1.43
N ASP A 125 -22.17 -11.95 -2.22
CA ASP A 125 -22.18 -12.05 -3.68
C ASP A 125 -22.03 -10.68 -4.33
N LYS A 126 -21.31 -10.61 -5.43
CA LYS A 126 -21.05 -9.36 -6.17
C LYS A 126 -22.34 -8.65 -6.59
N THR A 127 -23.39 -9.40 -6.91
CA THR A 127 -24.71 -8.89 -7.31
C THR A 127 -25.73 -8.90 -6.17
N GLY A 128 -25.32 -9.31 -4.97
CA GLY A 128 -26.19 -9.37 -3.79
C GLY A 128 -26.36 -8.03 -3.09
N ASP A 129 -27.26 -8.01 -2.12
CA ASP A 129 -27.48 -6.85 -1.27
C ASP A 129 -26.35 -6.67 -0.26
N ASP A 130 -26.20 -5.45 0.23
CA ASP A 130 -25.31 -5.15 1.35
C ASP A 130 -25.89 -5.74 2.64
N ILE A 131 -25.00 -6.37 3.42
CA ILE A 131 -25.32 -6.94 4.72
C ILE A 131 -24.64 -6.10 5.78
N SER A 132 -25.35 -5.73 6.83
CA SER A 132 -24.83 -5.04 8.00
C SER A 132 -24.75 -5.94 9.20
N LEU A 133 -23.65 -5.86 9.94
CA LEU A 133 -23.43 -6.56 11.20
C LEU A 133 -22.92 -5.55 12.22
N GLU A 134 -23.58 -5.46 13.39
CA GLU A 134 -23.15 -4.59 14.48
C GLU A 134 -22.60 -5.43 15.65
N GLN A 135 -21.49 -4.99 16.21
CA GLN A 135 -20.87 -5.61 17.37
C GLN A 135 -20.20 -4.54 18.24
N SER A 136 -20.35 -4.66 19.56
CA SER A 136 -19.65 -3.82 20.52
C SER A 136 -18.68 -4.65 21.34
N PHE A 137 -17.53 -4.05 21.66
CA PHE A 137 -16.46 -4.64 22.46
C PHE A 137 -16.13 -3.71 23.62
N GLU A 138 -16.03 -4.26 24.82
CA GLU A 138 -15.73 -3.48 26.04
C GLU A 138 -14.27 -3.00 26.10
N SER A 139 -13.37 -3.67 25.40
CA SER A 139 -11.94 -3.35 25.37
C SER A 139 -11.27 -3.91 24.12
N LEU A 140 -10.07 -3.41 23.82
CA LEU A 140 -9.18 -3.94 22.79
C LEU A 140 -8.05 -4.76 23.43
N PRO A 141 -7.51 -5.78 22.77
CA PRO A 141 -7.84 -6.23 21.40
C PRO A 141 -9.20 -6.92 21.30
N ALA A 142 -9.79 -6.89 20.12
CA ALA A 142 -11.06 -7.52 19.84
C ALA A 142 -11.04 -8.21 18.47
N ILE A 143 -11.91 -9.21 18.30
CA ILE A 143 -12.01 -9.98 17.05
C ILE A 143 -13.47 -10.00 16.62
N LEU A 144 -13.72 -9.70 15.35
CA LEU A 144 -15.03 -9.74 14.71
C LEU A 144 -15.03 -10.77 13.57
N PRO A 145 -15.52 -12.00 13.81
CA PRO A 145 -15.73 -12.95 12.74
C PRO A 145 -16.91 -12.52 11.86
N THR A 146 -16.73 -12.60 10.55
CA THR A 146 -17.79 -12.37 9.57
C THR A 146 -17.75 -13.47 8.50
N PRO A 147 -18.82 -13.64 7.70
CA PRO A 147 -18.81 -14.58 6.59
C PRO A 147 -17.76 -14.28 5.51
N VAL A 148 -17.23 -13.05 5.46
CA VAL A 148 -16.25 -12.61 4.44
C VAL A 148 -14.82 -12.52 4.98
N GLY A 149 -14.61 -12.79 6.27
CA GLY A 149 -13.30 -12.80 6.89
C GLY A 149 -13.34 -12.40 8.37
N VAL A 150 -12.21 -12.56 9.03
CA VAL A 150 -12.05 -12.25 10.45
C VAL A 150 -11.30 -10.93 10.61
N PHE A 151 -11.96 -9.93 11.17
CA PHE A 151 -11.37 -8.63 11.46
C PHE A 151 -10.83 -8.61 12.89
N SER A 152 -9.63 -8.07 13.05
CA SER A 152 -9.01 -7.83 14.35
C SER A 152 -8.85 -6.34 14.58
N PHE A 153 -9.09 -5.93 15.82
CA PHE A 153 -8.93 -4.53 16.24
C PHE A 153 -7.93 -4.48 17.38
N THR A 154 -6.93 -3.65 17.23
CA THR A 154 -5.91 -3.41 18.26
C THR A 154 -5.86 -1.93 18.62
N GLY A 155 -5.54 -1.64 19.86
CA GLY A 155 -5.36 -0.30 20.37
C GLY A 155 -3.90 0.01 20.66
N LEU A 156 -3.65 1.23 21.09
CA LEU A 156 -2.36 1.64 21.66
C LEU A 156 -2.25 1.16 23.11
N ASP A 157 -1.04 1.07 23.65
CA ASP A 157 -0.78 0.69 25.04
C ASP A 157 -1.50 1.63 26.02
N SER A 158 -1.60 2.90 25.67
CA SER A 158 -2.43 3.88 26.37
C SER A 158 -3.32 4.62 25.37
N ILE A 159 -4.59 4.80 25.74
CA ILE A 159 -5.54 5.55 24.91
C ILE A 159 -5.16 7.03 24.96
N PRO A 160 -4.88 7.66 23.80
CA PRO A 160 -4.61 9.10 23.77
C PRO A 160 -5.85 9.89 24.20
N GLU A 161 -5.66 11.13 24.58
CA GLU A 161 -6.79 12.01 24.87
C GLU A 161 -7.60 12.25 23.61
N LEU A 162 -8.85 11.79 23.62
CA LEU A 162 -9.77 11.96 22.51
C LEU A 162 -10.59 13.23 22.68
N GLU A 163 -10.83 13.95 21.57
CA GLU A 163 -11.69 15.12 21.57
C GLU A 163 -13.11 14.74 21.99
N ASN A 164 -13.64 15.39 23.03
CA ASN A 164 -14.91 15.05 23.66
C ASN A 164 -15.03 13.61 24.17
N GLY A 165 -13.90 12.95 24.38
CA GLY A 165 -13.83 11.58 24.91
C GLY A 165 -14.22 10.47 23.94
N GLU A 166 -14.31 10.76 22.65
CA GLU A 166 -14.72 9.79 21.63
C GLU A 166 -14.14 10.12 20.25
N ILE A 167 -14.11 9.12 19.36
CA ILE A 167 -13.69 9.28 17.98
C ILE A 167 -14.50 8.37 17.06
N ASP A 168 -14.90 8.90 15.92
CA ASP A 168 -15.54 8.15 14.85
C ASP A 168 -14.54 7.87 13.74
N LEU A 169 -14.42 6.60 13.38
CA LEU A 169 -13.49 6.11 12.38
C LEU A 169 -14.25 5.34 11.30
N ILE A 170 -13.75 5.40 10.09
CA ILE A 170 -14.22 4.58 8.99
C ILE A 170 -13.03 3.87 8.34
N ALA A 171 -13.13 2.55 8.22
CA ALA A 171 -12.18 1.74 7.47
C ALA A 171 -12.84 1.21 6.21
N GLN A 172 -12.10 1.28 5.09
CA GLN A 172 -12.44 0.63 3.84
C GLN A 172 -11.43 -0.48 3.58
N ILE A 173 -11.90 -1.68 3.35
CA ILE A 173 -11.05 -2.82 3.03
C ILE A 173 -11.26 -3.18 1.57
N TYR A 174 -10.17 -3.05 0.80
CA TYR A 174 -10.11 -3.41 -0.61
C TYR A 174 -9.38 -4.73 -0.78
N THR A 175 -9.41 -5.30 -1.97
CA THR A 175 -8.51 -6.42 -2.26
C THR A 175 -7.08 -5.95 -2.41
N PRO A 176 -6.08 -6.69 -1.92
CA PRO A 176 -4.67 -6.40 -2.19
C PRO A 176 -4.37 -6.28 -3.68
N THR A 177 -4.99 -7.11 -4.52
CA THR A 177 -4.84 -7.06 -5.98
C THR A 177 -5.29 -5.73 -6.57
N ALA A 178 -6.46 -5.22 -6.19
CA ALA A 178 -6.96 -3.92 -6.65
C ALA A 178 -6.10 -2.76 -6.11
N THR A 179 -5.66 -2.85 -4.87
CA THR A 179 -4.78 -1.86 -4.25
C THR A 179 -3.42 -1.79 -4.96
N ALA A 180 -2.82 -2.94 -5.26
CA ALA A 180 -1.56 -3.01 -6.00
C ALA A 180 -1.69 -2.40 -7.40
N LYS A 181 -2.81 -2.65 -8.08
CA LYS A 181 -3.11 -2.04 -9.38
C LYS A 181 -3.17 -0.51 -9.27
N ALA A 182 -3.86 0.02 -8.27
CA ALA A 182 -3.99 1.46 -8.05
C ALA A 182 -2.63 2.11 -7.78
N TYR A 183 -1.80 1.51 -6.92
CA TYR A 183 -0.44 2.00 -6.66
C TYR A 183 0.44 1.96 -7.91
N GLY A 184 0.34 0.92 -8.73
CA GLY A 184 1.06 0.81 -9.99
C GLY A 184 0.65 1.88 -11.00
N GLU A 185 -0.62 2.25 -11.06
CA GLU A 185 -1.14 3.33 -11.91
C GLU A 185 -0.66 4.73 -11.45
N ASP A 186 -0.50 4.92 -10.15
CA ASP A 186 -0.04 6.18 -9.55
C ASP A 186 1.49 6.30 -9.52
N MET A 187 2.21 5.28 -9.96
CA MET A 187 3.67 5.20 -9.93
C MET A 187 4.25 5.25 -11.34
N SER A 188 5.35 5.98 -11.49
CA SER A 188 6.19 5.95 -12.69
C SER A 188 7.63 5.64 -12.31
N VAL A 189 8.33 4.94 -13.20
CA VAL A 189 9.75 4.64 -13.07
C VAL A 189 10.44 5.04 -14.38
N THR A 190 11.37 5.97 -14.29
CA THR A 190 12.06 6.53 -15.46
C THR A 190 13.57 6.57 -15.21
N PRO A 191 14.41 6.46 -16.26
CA PRO A 191 15.84 6.69 -16.10
C PRO A 191 16.08 8.14 -15.72
N SER A 192 17.02 8.41 -14.82
CA SER A 192 17.38 9.78 -14.41
C SER A 192 18.16 10.50 -15.51
N SER A 193 18.81 9.76 -16.41
CA SER A 193 19.44 10.27 -17.63
C SER A 193 19.58 9.15 -18.67
N LYS A 194 19.94 9.50 -19.92
CA LYS A 194 20.06 8.52 -21.02
C LYS A 194 21.18 7.48 -20.83
N THR A 195 22.11 7.73 -19.94
CA THR A 195 23.35 6.93 -19.79
C THR A 195 23.56 6.44 -18.36
N THR A 196 22.53 6.47 -17.53
CA THR A 196 22.63 6.13 -16.11
C THR A 196 22.03 4.76 -15.79
N THR A 197 22.55 4.14 -14.74
CA THR A 197 21.96 2.98 -14.07
C THR A 197 21.04 3.38 -12.92
N ILE A 198 20.71 4.67 -12.79
CA ILE A 198 19.83 5.20 -11.76
C ILE A 198 18.44 5.42 -12.34
N ALA A 199 17.45 4.80 -11.73
CA ALA A 199 16.04 5.06 -12.02
C ALA A 199 15.44 6.03 -11.00
N GLU A 200 14.55 6.88 -11.46
CA GLU A 200 13.73 7.73 -10.62
C GLU A 200 12.33 7.15 -10.49
N ILE A 201 11.91 6.92 -9.26
CA ILE A 201 10.56 6.48 -8.93
C ILE A 201 9.76 7.71 -8.51
N ALA A 202 8.61 7.94 -9.15
CA ALA A 202 7.67 8.97 -8.77
C ALA A 202 6.33 8.32 -8.40
N LEU A 203 5.77 8.71 -7.28
CA LEU A 203 4.49 8.20 -6.78
C LEU A 203 3.58 9.36 -6.38
N LYS A 204 2.32 9.30 -6.78
CA LYS A 204 1.26 10.18 -6.28
C LYS A 204 0.52 9.51 -5.13
N ASN A 205 0.42 10.19 -4.00
CA ASN A 205 -0.31 9.68 -2.83
C ASN A 205 -0.98 10.82 -2.06
N THR A 206 -2.13 10.53 -1.47
CA THR A 206 -2.88 11.50 -0.67
C THR A 206 -2.31 11.67 0.74
N VAL A 207 -1.46 10.77 1.19
CA VAL A 207 -0.72 10.84 2.46
C VAL A 207 0.77 10.77 2.16
N GLU A 208 1.47 11.88 2.41
CA GLU A 208 2.89 12.02 2.06
C GLU A 208 3.76 10.94 2.70
N GLN A 209 3.64 10.73 4.00
CA GLN A 209 4.45 9.75 4.72
C GLN A 209 4.17 8.32 4.24
N ARG A 210 2.93 7.98 3.94
CA ARG A 210 2.56 6.68 3.39
C ARG A 210 3.20 6.45 2.02
N GLY A 211 3.23 7.46 1.17
CA GLY A 211 3.90 7.41 -0.12
C GLY A 211 5.41 7.21 0.02
N ILE A 212 6.05 7.93 0.93
CA ILE A 212 7.48 7.79 1.24
C ILE A 212 7.78 6.37 1.73
N ASP A 213 7.02 5.87 2.66
CA ASP A 213 7.20 4.53 3.23
C ASP A 213 6.98 3.43 2.17
N PHE A 214 6.00 3.62 1.28
CA PHE A 214 5.77 2.70 0.16
C PHE A 214 6.99 2.62 -0.75
N VAL A 215 7.50 3.74 -1.21
CA VAL A 215 8.65 3.78 -2.12
C VAL A 215 9.89 3.17 -1.46
N ASN A 216 10.15 3.51 -0.20
CA ASN A 216 11.27 2.95 0.55
C ASN A 216 11.15 1.42 0.70
N ARG A 217 9.95 0.91 0.97
CA ARG A 217 9.70 -0.53 1.10
C ARG A 217 9.82 -1.25 -0.24
N LEU A 218 9.33 -0.64 -1.32
CA LEU A 218 9.46 -1.15 -2.68
C LEU A 218 10.93 -1.34 -3.05
N VAL A 219 11.75 -0.32 -2.81
CA VAL A 219 13.20 -0.36 -3.06
C VAL A 219 13.87 -1.42 -2.18
N ALA A 220 13.49 -1.53 -0.91
CA ALA A 220 14.03 -2.54 0.00
C ALA A 220 13.71 -3.97 -0.48
N PHE A 221 12.51 -4.23 -0.96
CA PHE A 221 12.12 -5.55 -1.51
C PHE A 221 12.71 -5.82 -2.89
N TYR A 222 13.02 -4.77 -3.66
CA TYR A 222 13.72 -4.90 -4.92
C TYR A 222 15.19 -5.31 -4.72
N ASN A 223 15.87 -4.75 -3.72
CA ASN A 223 17.23 -5.11 -3.35
C ASN A 223 17.26 -6.50 -2.62
#